data_e5e9dfa54d0b96df1d3d50df18f271e2
#
_entry.id   e5e9dfa54d0b96df1d3d50df18f271e2
#
_cell.length_a   1.000
_cell.length_b   1.000
_cell.length_c   1.000
_cell.angle_alpha   90.00
_cell.angle_beta   90.00
_cell.angle_gamma   90.00
#
_symmetry.space_group_name_H-M   'P 1'
#
loop_
_entity.id
_entity.type
_entity.pdbx_description
1 polymer ?
#
loop_
_entity_poly.entity_id
_entity_poly.type
_entity_poly.pdbx_seq_one_letter_code
_entity_poly.pdbx_strand_id
1 'polypeptide(L)'
;MVDFRLEKFNNSVKKIVGDYLSKDFYNDGSTIISITDVATSRDFAHAKILVSIFTQENSIDSIIDDLNQKKSLFQNRLSKSIRTSRIPKIKFEYDNSSEFQKQIDDLINQISTE
;
A
#
# COMPACT_ATOMS: atom_id res chain seq x y z
N MET A 1 20.61 -13.54 1.77
CA MET A 1 20.25 -13.81 3.17
C MET A 1 19.01 -13.00 3.53
N VAL A 2 18.02 -13.63 4.11
CA VAL A 2 16.79 -12.97 4.54
C VAL A 2 17.04 -12.22 5.85
N ASP A 3 16.66 -10.95 5.91
CA ASP A 3 16.71 -10.19 7.15
C ASP A 3 15.35 -10.30 7.84
N PHE A 4 15.29 -11.12 8.88
CA PHE A 4 14.05 -11.39 9.60
C PHE A 4 13.47 -10.15 10.28
N ARG A 5 14.31 -9.19 10.66
CA ARG A 5 13.83 -7.94 11.27
C ARG A 5 13.07 -7.11 10.24
N LEU A 6 13.60 -7.00 9.04
CA LEU A 6 12.92 -6.30 7.95
C LEU A 6 11.62 -7.00 7.57
N GLU A 7 11.65 -8.32 7.44
CA GLU A 7 10.46 -9.09 7.10
C GLU A 7 9.36 -8.93 8.15
N LYS A 8 9.73 -9.05 9.42
CA LYS A 8 8.78 -8.86 10.52
C LYS A 8 8.20 -7.46 10.54
N PHE A 9 9.05 -6.46 10.32
CA PHE A 9 8.61 -5.07 10.26
C PHE A 9 7.64 -4.87 9.09
N ASN A 10 7.98 -5.36 7.90
CA ASN A 10 7.14 -5.24 6.73
C ASN A 10 5.77 -5.90 6.93
N ASN A 11 5.74 -7.06 7.58
CA ASN A 11 4.48 -7.74 7.88
C ASN A 11 3.63 -6.95 8.87
N SER A 12 4.26 -6.32 9.87
CA SER A 12 3.56 -5.46 10.81
C SER A 12 2.97 -4.22 10.11
N VAL A 13 3.73 -3.61 9.20
CA VAL A 13 3.25 -2.47 8.42
C VAL A 13 2.05 -2.88 7.57
N LYS A 14 2.10 -4.01 6.89
CA LYS A 14 0.99 -4.52 6.10
C LYS A 14 -0.29 -4.62 6.92
N LYS A 15 -0.18 -5.18 8.12
CA LYS A 15 -1.33 -5.38 8.99
C LYS A 15 -1.88 -4.04 9.49
N ILE A 16 -1.02 -3.19 10.04
CA ILE A 16 -1.45 -1.95 10.68
C ILE A 16 -2.00 -0.97 9.65
N VAL A 17 -1.26 -0.74 8.57
CA VAL A 17 -1.67 0.19 7.52
C VAL A 17 -2.85 -0.37 6.73
N GLY A 18 -2.86 -1.68 6.47
CA GLY A 18 -3.96 -2.34 5.78
C GLY A 18 -5.27 -2.20 6.55
N ASP A 19 -5.25 -2.42 7.86
CA ASP A 19 -6.43 -2.24 8.71
C ASP A 19 -6.90 -0.78 8.69
N TYR A 20 -5.98 0.16 8.75
CA TYR A 20 -6.32 1.58 8.73
C TYR A 20 -6.95 1.97 7.40
N LEU A 21 -6.39 1.51 6.28
CA LEU A 21 -6.93 1.77 4.96
C LEU A 21 -8.35 1.22 4.80
N SER A 22 -8.60 0.00 5.28
CA SER A 22 -9.90 -0.62 5.11
C SER A 22 -10.98 -0.04 6.01
N LYS A 23 -10.61 0.55 7.15
CA LYS A 23 -11.58 1.07 8.12
C LYS A 23 -11.81 2.57 8.00
N ASP A 24 -10.76 3.33 7.70
CA ASP A 24 -10.81 4.79 7.83
C ASP A 24 -10.66 5.53 6.51
N PHE A 25 -10.32 4.83 5.41
CA PHE A 25 -10.11 5.46 4.11
C PHE A 25 -10.98 4.81 3.06
N TYR A 26 -11.69 5.65 2.29
CA TYR A 26 -12.47 5.22 1.11
C TYR A 26 -13.42 4.06 1.42
N ASN A 27 -14.13 4.18 2.56
CA ASN A 27 -15.04 3.11 2.99
C ASN A 27 -16.48 3.30 2.49
N ASP A 28 -16.65 4.09 1.45
CA ASP A 28 -17.97 4.35 0.84
C ASP A 28 -18.37 3.27 -0.19
N GLY A 29 -17.52 2.28 -0.40
CA GLY A 29 -17.78 1.21 -1.36
C GLY A 29 -17.34 1.50 -2.78
N SER A 30 -16.93 2.73 -3.10
CA SER A 30 -16.51 3.10 -4.46
C SER A 30 -15.04 2.78 -4.74
N THR A 31 -14.24 2.64 -3.70
CA THR A 31 -12.80 2.47 -3.83
C THR A 31 -12.30 1.42 -2.85
N ILE A 32 -11.48 0.51 -3.35
CA ILE A 32 -10.83 -0.52 -2.52
C ILE A 32 -9.33 -0.36 -2.69
N ILE A 33 -8.62 -0.20 -1.57
CA ILE A 33 -7.17 -0.10 -1.55
C ILE A 33 -6.61 -1.27 -0.76
N SER A 34 -5.72 -2.04 -1.38
CA SER A 34 -5.09 -3.20 -0.73
C SER A 34 -3.58 -3.09 -0.84
N ILE A 35 -2.88 -3.41 0.24
CA ILE A 35 -1.42 -3.43 0.23
C ILE A 35 -0.95 -4.73 -0.43
N THR A 36 -0.14 -4.60 -1.47
CA THR A 36 0.42 -5.75 -2.18
C THR A 36 1.82 -6.09 -1.68
N ASP A 37 2.59 -5.10 -1.25
CA ASP A 37 3.92 -5.33 -0.73
C ASP A 37 4.40 -4.14 0.09
N VAL A 38 5.39 -4.38 0.95
CA VAL A 38 6.09 -3.35 1.70
C VAL A 38 7.58 -3.63 1.59
N ALA A 39 8.34 -2.62 1.16
CA ALA A 39 9.79 -2.71 1.03
C ALA A 39 10.44 -1.64 1.90
N THR A 40 11.16 -2.06 2.93
CA THR A 40 11.86 -1.17 3.85
C THR A 40 13.36 -1.24 3.57
N SER A 41 14.03 -0.09 3.56
CA SER A 41 15.48 -0.05 3.39
C SER A 41 16.18 -0.69 4.60
N ARG A 42 17.41 -1.21 4.36
CA ARG A 42 18.15 -1.92 5.41
C ARG A 42 18.44 -1.07 6.62
N ASP A 43 18.60 0.24 6.44
CA ASP A 43 18.85 1.17 7.54
C ASP A 43 17.57 1.66 8.20
N PHE A 44 16.41 1.14 7.81
CA PHE A 44 15.10 1.55 8.32
C PHE A 44 14.81 3.05 8.12
N ALA A 45 15.43 3.66 7.10
CA ALA A 45 15.20 5.08 6.83
C ALA A 45 13.98 5.33 5.95
N HIS A 46 13.66 4.40 5.06
CA HIS A 46 12.56 4.55 4.12
C HIS A 46 11.78 3.25 3.97
N ALA A 47 10.47 3.36 3.83
CA ALA A 47 9.60 2.22 3.55
C ALA A 47 8.66 2.59 2.41
N LYS A 48 8.65 1.78 1.37
CA LYS A 48 7.75 1.93 0.23
C LYS A 48 6.58 0.98 0.41
N ILE A 49 5.36 1.51 0.38
CA ILE A 49 4.14 0.71 0.50
C ILE A 49 3.50 0.64 -0.87
N LEU A 50 3.49 -0.54 -1.46
CA LEU A 50 2.87 -0.78 -2.76
C LEU A 50 1.42 -1.15 -2.56
N VAL A 51 0.53 -0.51 -3.28
CA VAL A 51 -0.91 -0.73 -3.15
C VAL A 51 -1.53 -1.03 -4.51
N SER A 52 -2.53 -1.90 -4.51
CA SER A 52 -3.46 -2.06 -5.62
C SER A 52 -4.70 -1.23 -5.31
N ILE A 53 -5.30 -0.63 -6.33
CA ILE A 53 -6.43 0.26 -6.17
C ILE A 53 -7.50 -0.13 -7.18
N PHE A 54 -8.69 -0.39 -6.67
CA PHE A 54 -9.88 -0.52 -7.50
C PHE A 54 -10.80 0.66 -7.16
N THR A 55 -11.15 1.45 -8.18
CA THR A 55 -12.00 2.62 -7.96
C THR A 55 -12.92 2.85 -9.16
N GLN A 56 -14.15 3.26 -8.88
CA GLN A 56 -15.13 3.61 -9.90
C GLN A 56 -15.25 5.13 -10.10
N GLU A 57 -14.82 5.92 -9.14
CA GLU A 57 -15.09 7.36 -9.14
C GLU A 57 -13.85 8.24 -9.20
N ASN A 58 -12.69 7.73 -8.75
CA ASN A 58 -11.47 8.53 -8.64
C ASN A 58 -10.38 8.00 -9.54
N SER A 59 -9.42 8.84 -9.88
CA SER A 59 -8.23 8.37 -10.59
C SER A 59 -7.26 7.71 -9.61
N ILE A 60 -6.50 6.73 -10.09
CA ILE A 60 -5.48 6.07 -9.28
C ILE A 60 -4.45 7.09 -8.80
N ASP A 61 -4.03 7.99 -9.69
CA ASP A 61 -3.04 9.01 -9.33
C ASP A 61 -3.52 9.93 -8.22
N SER A 62 -4.80 10.33 -8.25
CA SER A 62 -5.33 11.21 -7.19
C SER A 62 -5.41 10.48 -5.86
N ILE A 63 -5.70 9.18 -5.87
CA ILE A 63 -5.72 8.38 -4.64
C ILE A 63 -4.31 8.24 -4.07
N ILE A 64 -3.33 7.95 -4.91
CA ILE A 64 -1.93 7.85 -4.46
C ILE A 64 -1.46 9.20 -3.88
N ASP A 65 -1.78 10.30 -4.55
CA ASP A 65 -1.43 11.64 -4.04
C ASP A 65 -2.07 11.91 -2.69
N ASP A 66 -3.34 11.55 -2.53
CA ASP A 66 -4.05 11.74 -1.27
C ASP A 66 -3.41 10.92 -0.14
N LEU A 67 -3.06 9.66 -0.40
CA LEU A 67 -2.39 8.83 0.58
C LEU A 67 -1.06 9.43 1.00
N ASN A 68 -0.27 9.92 0.04
CA ASN A 68 1.02 10.52 0.34
C ASN A 68 0.90 11.85 1.08
N GLN A 69 -0.13 12.63 0.81
CA GLN A 69 -0.39 13.84 1.57
C GLN A 69 -0.73 13.55 3.03
N LYS A 70 -1.33 12.39 3.27
CA LYS A 70 -1.74 11.96 4.61
C LYS A 70 -0.76 10.99 5.25
N LYS A 71 0.45 10.86 4.72
CA LYS A 71 1.42 9.88 5.22
C LYS A 71 1.77 10.07 6.70
N SER A 72 1.66 11.29 7.21
CA SER A 72 1.92 11.54 8.63
C SER A 72 0.94 10.81 9.55
N LEU A 73 -0.31 10.62 9.11
CA LEU A 73 -1.29 9.85 9.88
C LEU A 73 -0.86 8.39 9.98
N PHE A 74 -0.38 7.82 8.89
CA PHE A 74 0.09 6.44 8.88
C PHE A 74 1.35 6.26 9.71
N GLN A 75 2.30 7.21 9.59
CA GLN A 75 3.53 7.17 10.40
C GLN A 75 3.23 7.27 11.88
N ASN A 76 2.29 8.14 12.26
CA ASN A 76 1.88 8.28 13.65
C ASN A 76 1.25 6.98 14.17
N ARG A 77 0.40 6.35 13.37
CA ARG A 77 -0.22 5.07 13.72
C ARG A 77 0.83 3.99 13.91
N LEU A 78 1.81 3.92 13.02
CA LEU A 78 2.92 2.97 13.12
C LEU A 78 3.74 3.20 14.37
N SER A 79 4.06 4.47 14.69
CA SER A 79 4.87 4.77 15.86
C SER A 79 4.20 4.38 17.17
N LYS A 80 2.87 4.39 17.20
CA LYS A 80 2.11 3.98 18.40
C LYS A 80 1.98 2.47 18.50
N SER A 81 2.08 1.75 17.40
CA SER A 81 1.79 0.32 17.34
C SER A 81 3.04 -0.55 17.30
N ILE A 82 4.15 -0.01 16.82
CA ILE A 82 5.39 -0.75 16.66
C ILE A 82 6.45 -0.17 17.60
N ARG A 83 7.04 -1.04 18.42
CA ARG A 83 8.13 -0.65 19.31
C ARG A 83 9.44 -0.72 18.54
N THR A 84 9.88 0.43 18.06
CA THR A 84 11.17 0.57 17.39
C THR A 84 11.70 1.96 17.68
N SER A 85 13.02 2.09 17.63
CA SER A 85 13.67 3.38 17.88
C SER A 85 13.43 4.37 16.74
N ARG A 86 12.98 3.89 15.58
CA ARG A 86 12.85 4.74 14.41
C ARG A 86 11.77 4.17 13.49
N ILE A 87 10.83 5.04 13.09
CA ILE A 87 9.85 4.70 12.07
C ILE A 87 10.36 5.25 10.74
N PRO A 88 10.50 4.40 9.70
CA PRO A 88 10.92 4.86 8.37
C PRO A 88 9.96 5.90 7.79
N LYS A 89 10.49 6.75 6.93
CA LYS A 89 9.65 7.62 6.12
C LYS A 89 8.92 6.78 5.09
N ILE A 90 7.59 6.83 5.10
CA ILE A 90 6.78 6.01 4.22
C ILE A 90 6.44 6.76 2.94
N LYS A 91 6.27 5.98 1.86
CA LYS A 91 5.78 6.49 0.58
C LYS A 91 4.85 5.45 -0.02
N PHE A 92 3.70 5.88 -0.48
CA PHE A 92 2.76 5.02 -1.19
C PHE A 92 3.03 5.08 -2.68
N GLU A 93 3.05 3.92 -3.32
CA GLU A 93 3.17 3.81 -4.76
C GLU A 93 2.18 2.78 -5.29
N TYR A 94 1.69 3.01 -6.49
CA TYR A 94 0.81 2.06 -7.15
C TYR A 94 1.60 0.83 -7.59
N ASP A 95 1.04 -0.35 -7.33
CA ASP A 95 1.70 -1.60 -7.72
C ASP A 95 1.46 -1.86 -9.20
N ASN A 96 2.49 -1.63 -9.99
CA ASN A 96 2.52 -1.87 -11.42
C ASN A 96 3.09 -3.25 -11.76
N SER A 97 3.09 -4.19 -10.79
CA SER A 97 3.67 -5.49 -11.06
C SER A 97 3.02 -6.11 -12.29
N SER A 98 3.83 -6.73 -13.12
CA SER A 98 3.38 -7.29 -14.39
C SER A 98 2.32 -8.35 -14.20
N GLU A 99 2.36 -9.06 -13.09
CA GLU A 99 1.42 -10.15 -12.82
C GLU A 99 -0.01 -9.63 -12.61
N PHE A 100 -0.17 -8.63 -11.76
CA PHE A 100 -1.49 -8.04 -11.50
C PHE A 100 -2.01 -7.30 -12.73
N GLN A 101 -1.15 -6.52 -13.39
CA GLN A 101 -1.52 -5.79 -14.59
C GLN A 101 -1.90 -6.75 -15.72
N LYS A 102 -1.18 -7.86 -15.84
CA LYS A 102 -1.48 -8.87 -16.84
C LYS A 102 -2.87 -9.48 -16.61
N GLN A 103 -3.23 -9.77 -15.37
CA GLN A 103 -4.55 -10.31 -15.06
C GLN A 103 -5.66 -9.34 -15.47
N ILE A 104 -5.47 -8.06 -15.23
CA ILE A 104 -6.44 -7.03 -15.62
C ILE A 104 -6.53 -6.93 -17.14
N ASP A 105 -5.38 -6.90 -17.81
CA ASP A 105 -5.32 -6.80 -19.26
C ASP A 105 -5.99 -8.02 -19.93
N ASP A 106 -5.73 -9.21 -19.43
CA ASP A 106 -6.35 -10.44 -19.94
C ASP A 106 -7.87 -10.39 -19.77
N LEU A 107 -8.34 -9.92 -18.65
CA LEU A 107 -9.78 -9.78 -18.40
C LEU A 107 -10.42 -8.80 -19.37
N ILE A 108 -9.79 -7.65 -19.58
CA ILE A 108 -10.28 -6.64 -20.53
C ILE A 108 -10.30 -7.19 -21.94
N ASN A 109 -9.25 -7.92 -22.34
CA ASN A 109 -9.17 -8.51 -23.68
C ASN A 109 -10.26 -9.56 -23.89
N GLN A 110 -10.60 -10.36 -22.89
CA GLN A 110 -11.70 -11.32 -22.98
C GLN A 110 -13.03 -10.62 -23.20
N ILE A 111 -13.23 -9.49 -22.58
CA ILE A 111 -14.46 -8.73 -22.72
C ILE A 111 -14.54 -8.09 -24.10
N SER A 112 -13.42 -7.59 -24.64
CA SER A 112 -13.43 -6.83 -25.90
C SER A 112 -13.34 -7.68 -27.14
N THR A 113 -13.07 -8.99 -27.04
CA THR A 113 -12.98 -9.90 -28.20
C THR A 113 -14.28 -10.60 -28.53
N GLU A 114 -15.32 -10.33 -27.81
CA GLU A 114 -16.65 -10.88 -28.12
C GLU A 114 -17.43 -10.00 -29.14
#